data_6b41a5e90982857ac9284d952495e4bd
#
_entry.id   6b41a5e90982857ac9284d952495e4bd
#
_cell.length_a   1.000
_cell.length_b   1.000
_cell.length_c   1.000
_cell.angle_alpha   90.00
_cell.angle_beta   90.00
_cell.angle_gamma   90.00
#
_symmetry.space_group_name_H-M   'P 1'
#
loop_
_entity.id
_entity.type
_entity.pdbx_description
1 polymer ?
#
loop_
_entity_poly.entity_id
_entity_poly.type
_entity_poly.pdbx_seq_one_letter_code
_entity_poly.pdbx_strand_id
1 'polypeptide(L)'
;MRGVTQMHGMDHKLFQKFELVMSGHYHVSSKRDNVWYLGSQMEFFWSDVNDPKYFHVMDTETREVKMIRNPYTMFEKILYDDSKEDYTQKDVSFVDNKFVKIVVINRKDLFTFDSFVDKIQNRPIHDLKIAENFDEYLGEN
;
A
#
# COMPACT_ATOMS: atom_id res chain seq x y z
N MET A 1 1.11 3.84 9.31
CA MET A 1 1.56 4.95 10.16
C MET A 1 3.00 5.30 9.80
N ARG A 2 3.22 6.43 9.17
CA ARG A 2 4.57 7.00 8.99
C ARG A 2 5.05 7.48 10.35
N GLY A 3 6.25 7.05 10.74
CA GLY A 3 6.88 7.23 12.04
C GLY A 3 6.65 8.55 12.77
N VAL A 4 5.55 8.62 13.50
CA VAL A 4 5.41 9.61 14.56
C VAL A 4 6.27 9.10 15.70
N THR A 5 7.27 9.89 16.11
CA THR A 5 8.07 9.60 17.30
C THR A 5 7.11 9.57 18.49
N GLN A 6 6.72 8.37 18.93
CA GLN A 6 5.90 8.25 20.14
C GLN A 6 6.76 8.58 21.35
N MET A 7 6.37 9.57 22.13
CA MET A 7 7.05 9.97 23.35
C MET A 7 7.05 8.89 24.45
N HIS A 8 6.29 7.80 24.26
CA HIS A 8 6.16 6.66 25.19
C HIS A 8 6.66 5.34 24.60
N GLY A 9 7.39 5.37 23.48
CA GLY A 9 8.03 4.20 22.91
C GLY A 9 9.19 3.69 23.75
N MET A 10 9.52 2.39 23.61
CA MET A 10 10.68 1.81 24.27
C MET A 10 11.97 2.43 23.72
N ASP A 11 12.89 2.84 24.59
CA ASP A 11 14.17 3.42 24.16
C ASP A 11 14.97 2.35 23.39
N HIS A 12 15.34 2.65 22.14
CA HIS A 12 16.14 1.76 21.29
C HIS A 12 17.50 1.41 21.92
N LYS A 13 18.01 2.24 22.82
CA LYS A 13 19.26 1.97 23.57
C LYS A 13 19.22 0.67 24.37
N LEU A 14 18.04 0.22 24.77
CA LEU A 14 17.86 -1.06 25.46
C LEU A 14 18.27 -2.25 24.58
N PHE A 15 18.24 -2.08 23.27
CA PHE A 15 18.55 -3.11 22.30
C PHE A 15 20.01 -3.09 21.82
N GLN A 16 20.82 -2.09 22.20
CA GLN A 16 22.22 -1.94 21.76
C GLN A 16 23.13 -3.11 22.14
N LYS A 17 22.76 -3.89 23.17
CA LYS A 17 23.49 -5.09 23.59
C LYS A 17 23.36 -6.28 22.62
N PHE A 18 22.42 -6.21 21.68
CA PHE A 18 22.21 -7.26 20.68
C PHE A 18 22.89 -6.86 19.37
N GLU A 19 23.39 -7.85 18.63
CA GLU A 19 23.99 -7.64 17.31
C GLU A 19 22.95 -7.12 16.30
N LEU A 20 21.75 -7.73 16.31
CA LEU A 20 20.65 -7.42 15.42
C LEU A 20 19.32 -7.66 16.15
N VAL A 21 18.41 -6.73 16.00
CA VAL A 21 17.03 -6.84 16.50
C VAL A 21 16.07 -6.69 15.32
N MET A 22 15.19 -7.66 15.12
CA MET A 22 14.17 -7.62 14.10
C MET A 22 12.79 -7.46 14.74
N SER A 23 11.97 -6.57 14.19
CA SER A 23 10.60 -6.31 14.65
C SER A 23 9.63 -6.27 13.46
N GLY A 24 8.46 -6.91 13.62
CA GLY A 24 7.40 -6.94 12.61
C GLY A 24 6.19 -6.04 12.93
N HIS A 25 6.29 -5.16 13.93
CA HIS A 25 5.14 -4.38 14.41
C HIS A 25 4.63 -3.35 13.37
N TYR A 26 5.54 -2.68 12.66
CA TYR A 26 5.18 -1.68 11.67
C TYR A 26 5.09 -2.28 10.27
N HIS A 27 4.13 -1.81 9.46
CA HIS A 27 3.95 -2.28 8.08
C HIS A 27 5.01 -1.72 7.13
N VAL A 28 5.54 -0.53 7.41
CA VAL A 28 6.61 0.09 6.63
C VAL A 28 7.96 -0.36 7.15
N SER A 29 8.80 -0.85 6.23
CA SER A 29 10.17 -1.24 6.59
C SER A 29 11.02 -0.01 6.93
N SER A 30 11.77 -0.10 8.02
CA SER A 30 12.73 0.92 8.42
C SER A 30 13.82 0.34 9.30
N LYS A 31 14.99 0.99 9.33
CA LYS A 31 16.12 0.56 10.13
C LYS A 31 16.68 1.74 10.93
N ARG A 32 16.95 1.50 12.20
CA ARG A 32 17.64 2.43 13.07
C ARG A 32 18.67 1.67 13.89
N ASP A 33 19.94 2.02 13.71
CA ASP A 33 21.08 1.35 14.33
C ASP A 33 21.02 -0.17 14.08
N ASN A 34 20.99 -0.98 15.15
CA ASN A 34 20.86 -2.43 15.08
C ASN A 34 19.41 -2.93 15.12
N VAL A 35 18.41 -2.04 15.20
CA VAL A 35 16.99 -2.37 15.19
C VAL A 35 16.43 -2.23 13.78
N TRP A 36 15.89 -3.32 13.25
CA TRP A 36 15.28 -3.36 11.94
C TRP A 36 13.79 -3.69 12.05
N TYR A 37 12.93 -2.74 11.70
CA TYR A 37 11.51 -2.96 11.46
C TYR A 37 11.36 -3.53 10.06
N LEU A 38 11.04 -4.82 9.96
CA LEU A 38 11.05 -5.55 8.69
C LEU A 38 9.94 -5.08 7.74
N GLY A 39 8.87 -4.54 8.29
CA GLY A 39 7.67 -4.23 7.53
C GLY A 39 6.78 -5.45 7.31
N SER A 40 5.64 -5.25 6.69
CA SER A 40 4.77 -6.35 6.29
C SER A 40 5.22 -6.98 4.97
N GLN A 41 4.99 -8.28 4.81
CA GLN A 41 5.35 -9.03 3.61
C GLN A 41 4.37 -8.78 2.45
N MET A 42 3.18 -8.28 2.75
CA MET A 42 2.11 -7.97 1.81
C MET A 42 1.34 -6.75 2.30
N GLU A 43 0.50 -6.20 1.45
CA GLU A 43 -0.46 -5.16 1.83
C GLU A 43 -1.59 -5.75 2.67
N PHE A 44 -1.95 -5.11 3.80
CA PHE A 44 -3.07 -5.50 4.65
C PHE A 44 -4.18 -4.45 4.70
N PHE A 45 -3.83 -3.19 4.46
CA PHE A 45 -4.74 -2.06 4.55
C PHE A 45 -4.57 -1.11 3.37
N TRP A 46 -5.56 -0.26 3.14
CA TRP A 46 -5.51 0.80 2.13
C TRP A 46 -4.34 1.79 2.31
N SER A 47 -3.85 1.94 3.54
CA SER A 47 -2.65 2.73 3.84
C SER A 47 -1.34 2.12 3.33
N ASP A 48 -1.36 0.83 2.97
CA ASP A 48 -0.20 0.13 2.43
C ASP A 48 -0.04 0.29 0.90
N VAL A 49 -1.01 0.89 0.23
CA VAL A 49 -0.96 1.13 -1.23
C VAL A 49 0.26 1.94 -1.59
N ASN A 50 1.00 1.49 -2.60
CA ASN A 50 2.26 2.07 -3.07
C ASN A 50 3.43 1.98 -2.08
N ASP A 51 3.30 1.24 -0.97
CA ASP A 51 4.40 0.93 -0.08
C ASP A 51 5.03 -0.42 -0.47
N PRO A 52 6.32 -0.46 -0.90
CA PRO A 52 6.94 -1.71 -1.32
C PRO A 52 7.03 -2.71 -0.18
N LYS A 53 6.56 -3.93 -0.42
CA LYS A 53 6.54 -5.02 0.55
C LYS A 53 7.66 -6.01 0.27
N TYR A 54 8.20 -6.59 1.37
CA TYR A 54 9.35 -7.49 1.29
C TYR A 54 9.21 -8.64 2.26
N PHE A 55 9.82 -9.77 1.93
CA PHE A 55 10.20 -10.77 2.90
C PHE A 55 11.73 -10.82 3.01
N HIS A 56 12.22 -11.37 4.10
CA HIS A 56 13.63 -11.31 4.43
C HIS A 56 14.18 -12.72 4.61
N VAL A 57 15.37 -12.95 4.07
CA VAL A 57 16.13 -14.17 4.27
C VAL A 57 17.41 -13.82 5.01
N MET A 58 17.61 -14.43 6.16
CA MET A 58 18.81 -14.24 6.97
C MET A 58 19.70 -15.47 6.87
N ASP A 59 20.98 -15.26 6.53
CA ASP A 59 22.01 -16.26 6.67
C ASP A 59 22.52 -16.22 8.13
N THR A 60 22.40 -17.35 8.83
CA THR A 60 22.77 -17.44 10.25
C THR A 60 24.27 -17.54 10.50
N GLU A 61 25.06 -17.90 9.48
CA GLU A 61 26.51 -17.96 9.57
C GLU A 61 27.15 -16.60 9.28
N THR A 62 26.77 -16.00 8.16
CA THR A 62 27.31 -14.69 7.73
C THR A 62 26.62 -13.51 8.38
N ARG A 63 25.43 -13.69 8.97
CA ARG A 63 24.53 -12.64 9.50
C ARG A 63 23.99 -11.69 8.44
N GLU A 64 24.17 -12.02 7.16
CA GLU A 64 23.62 -11.23 6.08
C GLU A 64 22.10 -11.37 6.02
N VAL A 65 21.40 -10.25 5.86
CA VAL A 65 19.95 -10.20 5.68
C VAL A 65 19.65 -9.68 4.29
N LYS A 66 19.03 -10.52 3.46
CA LYS A 66 18.60 -10.20 2.11
C LYS A 66 17.11 -9.87 2.06
N MET A 67 16.79 -8.68 1.55
CA MET A 67 15.41 -8.28 1.26
C MET A 67 14.99 -8.77 -0.12
N ILE A 68 13.85 -9.46 -0.19
CA ILE A 68 13.27 -9.93 -1.46
C ILE A 68 11.92 -9.25 -1.62
N ARG A 69 11.78 -8.45 -2.68
CA ARG A 69 10.54 -7.72 -2.95
C ARG A 69 9.40 -8.67 -3.29
N ASN A 70 8.24 -8.47 -2.64
CA ASN A 70 6.99 -9.07 -3.08
C ASN A 70 6.44 -8.25 -4.26
N PRO A 71 6.31 -8.84 -5.46
CA PRO A 71 5.78 -8.12 -6.62
C PRO A 71 4.25 -7.98 -6.62
N TYR A 72 3.57 -8.73 -5.76
CA TYR A 72 2.11 -8.77 -5.72
C TYR A 72 1.54 -7.67 -4.84
N THR A 73 0.52 -6.99 -5.35
CA THR A 73 -0.27 -5.98 -4.64
C THR A 73 -1.70 -6.48 -4.50
N MET A 74 -2.34 -6.17 -3.37
CA MET A 74 -3.73 -6.56 -3.09
C MET A 74 -4.72 -5.42 -3.30
N PHE A 75 -4.25 -4.19 -3.20
CA PHE A 75 -5.10 -3.01 -3.28
C PHE A 75 -4.71 -2.16 -4.48
N GLU A 76 -5.72 -1.61 -5.17
CA GLU A 76 -5.53 -0.68 -6.27
C GLU A 76 -6.36 0.58 -6.03
N LYS A 77 -5.71 1.73 -6.06
CA LYS A 77 -6.35 3.02 -5.88
C LYS A 77 -6.26 3.83 -7.16
N ILE A 78 -7.41 4.12 -7.73
CA ILE A 78 -7.54 4.87 -8.98
C ILE A 78 -8.03 6.28 -8.63
N LEU A 79 -7.25 7.29 -8.97
CA LEU A 79 -7.67 8.69 -8.90
C LEU A 79 -8.33 9.05 -10.22
N TYR A 80 -9.68 9.06 -10.25
CA TYR A 80 -10.42 9.34 -11.47
C TYR A 80 -10.52 10.86 -11.73
N ASP A 81 -10.00 11.30 -12.86
CA ASP A 81 -10.06 12.70 -13.30
C ASP A 81 -10.17 12.76 -14.84
N ASP A 82 -11.40 12.82 -15.36
CA ASP A 82 -11.67 12.86 -16.80
C ASP A 82 -11.37 14.22 -17.45
N SER A 83 -10.92 15.18 -16.65
CA SER A 83 -10.36 16.42 -17.20
C SER A 83 -8.92 16.30 -17.65
N LYS A 84 -8.22 15.24 -17.19
CA LYS A 84 -6.78 15.03 -17.43
C LYS A 84 -6.49 13.76 -18.25
N GLU A 85 -7.37 12.78 -18.20
CA GLU A 85 -7.16 11.48 -18.82
C GLU A 85 -8.41 10.99 -19.53
N ASP A 86 -8.24 10.32 -20.67
CA ASP A 86 -9.30 9.64 -21.40
C ASP A 86 -9.47 8.20 -20.90
N TYR A 87 -10.61 7.91 -20.27
CA TYR A 87 -10.94 6.60 -19.71
C TYR A 87 -11.68 5.68 -20.70
N THR A 88 -12.06 6.15 -21.89
CA THR A 88 -12.85 5.39 -22.85
C THR A 88 -12.12 4.14 -23.35
N GLN A 89 -10.81 4.27 -23.61
CA GLN A 89 -9.96 3.17 -24.13
C GLN A 89 -8.94 2.66 -23.10
N LYS A 90 -9.05 3.10 -21.83
CA LYS A 90 -8.09 2.70 -20.80
C LYS A 90 -8.15 1.20 -20.56
N ASP A 91 -6.99 0.53 -20.61
CA ASP A 91 -6.85 -0.84 -20.14
C ASP A 91 -7.04 -0.88 -18.61
N VAL A 92 -7.86 -1.82 -18.16
CA VAL A 92 -8.17 -2.02 -16.74
C VAL A 92 -7.71 -3.38 -16.21
N SER A 93 -6.86 -4.10 -16.96
CA SER A 93 -6.36 -5.42 -16.54
C SER A 93 -5.54 -5.38 -15.25
N PHE A 94 -4.97 -4.23 -14.91
CA PHE A 94 -4.17 -4.03 -13.70
C PHE A 94 -4.97 -4.17 -12.39
N VAL A 95 -6.31 -4.18 -12.45
CA VAL A 95 -7.17 -4.35 -11.27
C VAL A 95 -7.47 -5.82 -10.94
N ASP A 96 -7.07 -6.77 -11.80
CA ASP A 96 -7.40 -8.18 -11.63
C ASP A 96 -6.88 -8.74 -10.29
N ASN A 97 -7.76 -9.49 -9.61
CA ASN A 97 -7.50 -10.12 -8.31
C ASN A 97 -7.13 -9.11 -7.20
N LYS A 98 -7.67 -7.88 -7.29
CA LYS A 98 -7.43 -6.83 -6.28
C LYS A 98 -8.72 -6.31 -5.66
N PHE A 99 -8.56 -5.67 -4.51
CA PHE A 99 -9.54 -4.74 -3.95
C PHE A 99 -9.32 -3.39 -4.61
N VAL A 100 -10.37 -2.82 -5.21
CA VAL A 100 -10.27 -1.60 -6.01
C VAL A 100 -10.99 -0.45 -5.31
N LYS A 101 -10.35 0.72 -5.26
CA LYS A 101 -10.99 1.96 -4.82
C LYS A 101 -10.83 3.03 -5.89
N ILE A 102 -11.95 3.56 -6.38
CA ILE A 102 -11.98 4.73 -7.26
C ILE A 102 -12.24 5.95 -6.38
N VAL A 103 -11.32 6.91 -6.41
CA VAL A 103 -11.48 8.23 -5.77
C VAL A 103 -11.77 9.23 -6.87
N VAL A 104 -12.96 9.81 -6.84
CA VAL A 104 -13.41 10.75 -7.86
C VAL A 104 -12.85 12.14 -7.55
N ILE A 105 -11.90 12.60 -8.36
CA ILE A 105 -11.32 13.94 -8.29
C ILE A 105 -12.13 14.90 -9.15
N ASN A 106 -12.42 14.49 -10.39
CA ASN A 106 -13.21 15.27 -11.32
C ASN A 106 -14.00 14.33 -12.24
N ARG A 107 -15.30 14.59 -12.39
CA ARG A 107 -16.22 13.83 -13.23
C ARG A 107 -17.07 14.80 -14.04
N LYS A 108 -16.60 15.11 -15.26
CA LYS A 108 -17.32 15.98 -16.19
C LYS A 108 -18.38 15.24 -16.98
N ASP A 109 -18.08 13.99 -17.36
CA ASP A 109 -18.98 13.13 -18.13
C ASP A 109 -19.37 11.89 -17.32
N LEU A 110 -20.64 11.88 -16.90
CA LEU A 110 -21.20 10.77 -16.11
C LEU A 110 -21.24 9.48 -16.93
N PHE A 111 -21.52 9.52 -18.23
CA PHE A 111 -21.59 8.34 -19.07
C PHE A 111 -20.22 7.66 -19.21
N THR A 112 -19.15 8.45 -19.39
CA THR A 112 -17.78 7.93 -19.43
C THR A 112 -17.40 7.32 -18.09
N PHE A 113 -17.78 7.95 -16.98
CA PHE A 113 -17.52 7.42 -15.64
C PHE A 113 -18.22 6.09 -15.41
N ASP A 114 -19.53 6.01 -15.69
CA ASP A 114 -20.31 4.78 -15.50
C ASP A 114 -19.77 3.65 -16.37
N SER A 115 -19.41 3.94 -17.63
CA SER A 115 -18.79 2.95 -18.53
C SER A 115 -17.43 2.47 -18.01
N PHE A 116 -16.65 3.34 -17.36
CA PHE A 116 -15.38 2.97 -16.75
C PHE A 116 -15.57 2.09 -15.51
N VAL A 117 -16.54 2.43 -14.66
CA VAL A 117 -16.93 1.61 -13.50
C VAL A 117 -17.38 0.22 -13.95
N ASP A 118 -18.24 0.14 -14.97
CA ASP A 118 -18.72 -1.13 -15.53
C ASP A 118 -17.57 -1.99 -16.08
N LYS A 119 -16.59 -1.37 -16.74
CA LYS A 119 -15.39 -2.10 -17.20
C LYS A 119 -14.63 -2.74 -16.03
N ILE A 120 -14.49 -2.03 -14.91
CA ILE A 120 -13.80 -2.54 -13.73
C ILE A 120 -14.63 -3.64 -13.06
N GLN A 121 -15.94 -3.45 -12.90
CA GLN A 121 -16.83 -4.45 -12.30
C GLN A 121 -16.88 -5.77 -13.07
N ASN A 122 -16.67 -5.73 -14.39
CA ASN A 122 -16.60 -6.91 -15.24
C ASN A 122 -15.23 -7.63 -15.17
N ARG A 123 -14.26 -7.11 -14.40
CA ARG A 123 -12.99 -7.80 -14.16
C ARG A 123 -13.10 -8.74 -12.94
N PRO A 124 -12.22 -9.74 -12.82
CA PRO A 124 -12.14 -10.61 -11.63
C PRO A 124 -11.52 -9.87 -10.45
N ILE A 125 -12.26 -8.92 -9.87
CA ILE A 125 -11.86 -8.16 -8.69
C ILE A 125 -12.48 -8.75 -7.42
N HIS A 126 -11.90 -8.44 -6.25
CA HIS A 126 -12.44 -8.89 -4.97
C HIS A 126 -13.53 -7.95 -4.44
N ASP A 127 -13.38 -6.66 -4.64
CA ASP A 127 -14.33 -5.63 -4.20
C ASP A 127 -14.08 -4.33 -4.94
N LEU A 128 -15.13 -3.49 -5.10
CA LEU A 128 -15.03 -2.16 -5.67
C LEU A 128 -15.69 -1.14 -4.72
N LYS A 129 -14.91 -0.13 -4.33
CA LYS A 129 -15.39 1.03 -3.58
C LYS A 129 -15.24 2.30 -4.41
N ILE A 130 -16.24 3.19 -4.32
CA ILE A 130 -16.22 4.50 -4.96
C ILE A 130 -16.31 5.55 -3.86
N ALA A 131 -15.30 6.43 -3.78
CA ALA A 131 -15.28 7.60 -2.90
C ALA A 131 -15.56 8.85 -3.76
N GLU A 132 -16.70 9.50 -3.52
CA GLU A 132 -17.15 10.64 -4.34
C GLU A 132 -16.53 11.97 -3.89
N ASN A 133 -15.91 12.02 -2.72
CA ASN A 133 -15.25 13.20 -2.19
C ASN A 133 -13.82 12.91 -1.76
N PHE A 134 -12.89 13.78 -2.17
CA PHE A 134 -11.50 13.70 -1.73
C PHE A 134 -11.35 13.85 -0.20
N ASP A 135 -12.28 14.58 0.44
CA ASP A 135 -12.31 14.79 1.90
C ASP A 135 -12.73 13.51 2.65
N GLU A 136 -13.64 12.71 2.10
CA GLU A 136 -14.00 11.39 2.63
C GLU A 136 -12.79 10.44 2.59
N TYR A 137 -11.97 10.56 1.56
CA TYR A 137 -10.72 9.82 1.42
C TYR A 137 -9.67 10.19 2.47
N LEU A 138 -9.55 11.47 2.85
CA LEU A 138 -8.59 11.93 3.86
C LEU A 138 -8.97 11.49 5.28
N GLY A 139 -10.25 11.21 5.55
CA GLY A 139 -10.75 10.76 6.86
C GLY A 139 -10.51 9.27 7.15
N GLU A 140 -10.18 8.45 6.16
CA GLU A 140 -9.93 7.00 6.28
C GLU A 140 -8.44 6.60 6.43
N ASN A 141 -7.51 7.56 6.52
CA ASN A 141 -6.06 7.29 6.60
C ASN A 141 -5.49 7.48 8.02
#